data_b574a72247a04a7ed78f87f1edc9fbd5
#
_entry.id   b574a72247a04a7ed78f87f1edc9fbd5
#
_cell.length_a   1.000
_cell.length_b   1.000
_cell.length_c   1.000
_cell.angle_alpha   90.00
_cell.angle_beta   90.00
_cell.angle_gamma   90.00
#
_symmetry.space_group_name_H-M   'P 1'
#
loop_
_entity.id
_entity.type
_entity.pdbx_description
1 polymer ?
#
loop_
_entity_poly.entity_id
_entity_poly.type
_entity_poly.pdbx_seq_one_letter_code
_entity_poly.pdbx_strand_id
1 'polypeptide(L)'
;NDSIQISTPYISKPQLIAAFESNAEKIFVNGIEQVSSVSINDFSSPVTYKVVSAHGHEKDYTFTLSYSGLPVVIINTPNQVRIPSKFEHWLKGTVITILNSDGTTQYTGTTSIRERGNSTRNYPKKPYTLKLDENAEILGMPKHKRWVLLANWMDRTMMRNRVAFKISQSTGLDWTPR
;
A
#
# COMPACT_ATOMS: atom_id res chain seq x y z
N ASN A 1 -25.53 -16.06 6.14
CA ASN A 1 -24.79 -14.80 6.06
C ASN A 1 -23.29 -15.11 6.19
N ASP A 2 -22.52 -14.89 5.14
CA ASP A 2 -21.08 -15.13 5.15
C ASP A 2 -20.35 -13.83 5.43
N SER A 3 -19.40 -13.85 6.38
CA SER A 3 -18.56 -12.69 6.71
C SER A 3 -17.18 -12.85 6.08
N ILE A 4 -16.76 -11.85 5.33
CA ILE A 4 -15.48 -11.80 4.62
C ILE A 4 -14.69 -10.59 5.12
N GLN A 5 -13.48 -10.86 5.63
CA GLN A 5 -12.58 -9.80 6.08
C GLN A 5 -11.53 -9.50 5.01
N ILE A 6 -11.43 -8.25 4.61
CA ILE A 6 -10.45 -7.75 3.65
C ILE A 6 -9.40 -6.95 4.42
N SER A 7 -8.13 -7.37 4.33
CA SER A 7 -7.02 -6.63 4.91
C SER A 7 -6.37 -5.74 3.85
N THR A 8 -6.22 -4.45 4.16
CA THR A 8 -5.62 -3.45 3.27
C THR A 8 -4.71 -2.49 4.04
N PRO A 9 -3.76 -1.80 3.39
CA PRO A 9 -3.14 -0.62 3.97
C PRO A 9 -4.19 0.44 4.30
N TYR A 10 -3.85 1.37 5.22
CA TYR A 10 -4.77 2.44 5.58
C TYR A 10 -5.25 3.24 4.35
N ILE A 11 -6.56 3.48 4.28
CA ILE A 11 -7.21 4.28 3.24
C ILE A 11 -8.05 5.35 3.95
N SER A 12 -7.75 6.63 3.70
CA SER A 12 -8.42 7.76 4.36
C SER A 12 -9.88 7.95 3.94
N LYS A 13 -10.23 7.45 2.74
CA LYS A 13 -11.60 7.47 2.21
C LYS A 13 -11.90 6.09 1.63
N PRO A 14 -12.47 5.17 2.41
CA PRO A 14 -12.69 3.79 1.99
C PRO A 14 -13.93 3.66 1.08
N GLN A 15 -14.12 4.61 0.17
CA GLN A 15 -15.09 4.54 -0.92
C GLN A 15 -14.45 3.71 -2.05
N LEU A 16 -14.88 2.46 -2.16
CA LEU A 16 -14.26 1.49 -3.05
C LEU A 16 -15.26 1.02 -4.12
N ILE A 17 -14.69 0.65 -5.26
CA ILE A 17 -15.41 0.02 -6.36
C ILE A 17 -15.06 -1.45 -6.34
N ALA A 18 -16.07 -2.31 -6.15
CA ALA A 18 -15.87 -3.75 -6.22
C ALA A 18 -15.92 -4.26 -7.66
N ALA A 19 -14.89 -5.02 -8.06
CA ALA A 19 -14.94 -5.84 -9.25
C ALA A 19 -15.35 -7.26 -8.85
N PHE A 20 -16.43 -7.76 -9.43
CA PHE A 20 -16.93 -9.10 -9.16
C PHE A 20 -17.42 -9.78 -10.42
N GLU A 21 -17.32 -11.09 -10.44
CA GLU A 21 -17.93 -11.97 -11.40
C GLU A 21 -18.97 -12.82 -10.66
N SER A 22 -20.15 -12.97 -11.19
CA SER A 22 -21.23 -13.72 -10.57
C SER A 22 -22.15 -14.30 -11.64
N ASN A 23 -22.70 -15.47 -11.38
CA ASN A 23 -23.82 -16.07 -12.11
C ASN A 23 -25.18 -15.72 -11.47
N ALA A 24 -25.22 -14.83 -10.48
CA ALA A 24 -26.43 -14.30 -9.90
C ALA A 24 -27.16 -13.38 -10.91
N GLU A 25 -28.49 -13.30 -10.78
CA GLU A 25 -29.28 -12.41 -11.61
C GLU A 25 -29.05 -10.94 -11.21
N LYS A 26 -29.03 -10.68 -9.88
CA LYS A 26 -28.84 -9.34 -9.34
C LYS A 26 -28.05 -9.34 -8.06
N ILE A 27 -27.36 -8.24 -7.81
CA ILE A 27 -26.61 -7.97 -6.59
C ILE A 27 -26.99 -6.59 -6.06
N PHE A 28 -27.30 -6.47 -4.76
CA PHE A 28 -27.72 -5.23 -4.13
C PHE A 28 -26.84 -4.88 -2.93
N VAL A 29 -26.66 -3.57 -2.69
CA VAL A 29 -26.18 -3.01 -1.43
C VAL A 29 -27.18 -1.96 -0.99
N ASN A 30 -27.73 -2.08 0.22
CA ASN A 30 -28.78 -1.18 0.74
C ASN A 30 -29.95 -0.96 -0.22
N GLY A 31 -30.36 -2.01 -0.95
CA GLY A 31 -31.44 -1.95 -1.93
C GLY A 31 -31.07 -1.34 -3.29
N ILE A 32 -29.83 -0.90 -3.47
CA ILE A 32 -29.34 -0.34 -4.74
C ILE A 32 -28.61 -1.44 -5.52
N GLU A 33 -29.04 -1.66 -6.78
CA GLU A 33 -28.41 -2.65 -7.66
C GLU A 33 -26.95 -2.27 -7.96
N GLN A 34 -26.06 -3.26 -7.89
CA GLN A 34 -24.63 -3.08 -8.04
C GLN A 34 -24.15 -3.50 -9.42
N VAL A 35 -23.31 -2.66 -10.01
CA VAL A 35 -22.63 -2.93 -11.28
C VAL A 35 -21.14 -3.12 -11.00
N SER A 36 -20.61 -4.29 -11.40
CA SER A 36 -19.19 -4.64 -11.23
C SER A 36 -18.28 -3.58 -11.86
N SER A 37 -17.25 -3.19 -11.14
CA SER A 37 -16.27 -2.16 -11.52
C SER A 37 -16.86 -0.74 -11.74
N VAL A 38 -18.09 -0.47 -11.28
CA VAL A 38 -18.75 0.84 -11.44
C VAL A 38 -19.31 1.36 -10.12
N SER A 39 -20.07 0.53 -9.38
CA SER A 39 -20.75 0.98 -8.16
C SER A 39 -19.78 1.25 -7.03
N ILE A 40 -19.89 2.45 -6.41
CA ILE A 40 -19.06 2.89 -5.30
C ILE A 40 -19.80 2.60 -3.99
N ASN A 41 -19.14 1.97 -3.03
CA ASN A 41 -19.64 1.75 -1.68
C ASN A 41 -18.67 2.26 -0.63
N ASP A 42 -19.21 2.74 0.50
CA ASP A 42 -18.43 3.20 1.64
C ASP A 42 -18.15 2.04 2.61
N PHE A 43 -16.88 1.63 2.66
CA PHE A 43 -16.38 0.57 3.53
C PHE A 43 -15.84 1.10 4.88
N SER A 44 -16.20 2.30 5.30
CA SER A 44 -15.93 2.79 6.67
C SER A 44 -16.66 1.98 7.74
N SER A 45 -17.70 1.26 7.35
CA SER A 45 -18.40 0.25 8.12
C SER A 45 -18.61 -1.02 7.28
N PRO A 46 -19.01 -2.16 7.88
CA PRO A 46 -19.27 -3.37 7.11
C PRO A 46 -20.31 -3.16 6.01
N VAL A 47 -20.04 -3.63 4.79
CA VAL A 47 -20.94 -3.52 3.64
C VAL A 47 -21.50 -4.91 3.30
N THR A 48 -22.82 -5.03 3.27
CA THR A 48 -23.49 -6.28 2.93
C THR A 48 -23.98 -6.26 1.49
N TYR A 49 -23.49 -7.21 0.70
CA TYR A 49 -23.94 -7.52 -0.64
C TYR A 49 -24.99 -8.60 -0.59
N LYS A 50 -26.21 -8.29 -0.99
CA LYS A 50 -27.30 -9.24 -1.16
C LYS A 50 -27.27 -9.78 -2.59
N VAL A 51 -27.04 -11.05 -2.74
CA VAL A 51 -26.97 -11.76 -4.03
C VAL A 51 -28.27 -12.48 -4.26
N VAL A 52 -28.91 -12.25 -5.40
CA VAL A 52 -30.21 -12.85 -5.78
C VAL A 52 -30.00 -13.74 -7.01
N SER A 53 -30.39 -15.00 -6.90
CA SER A 53 -30.34 -15.94 -8.01
C SER A 53 -31.54 -15.79 -8.95
N ALA A 54 -31.48 -16.36 -10.15
CA ALA A 54 -32.58 -16.42 -11.13
C ALA A 54 -33.87 -17.08 -10.60
N HIS A 55 -33.76 -17.87 -9.54
CA HIS A 55 -34.91 -18.52 -8.89
C HIS A 55 -35.39 -17.75 -7.62
N GLY A 56 -34.90 -16.53 -7.41
CA GLY A 56 -35.28 -15.69 -6.28
C GLY A 56 -34.68 -16.08 -4.92
N HIS A 57 -33.71 -17.00 -4.90
CA HIS A 57 -32.96 -17.28 -3.66
C HIS A 57 -32.02 -16.16 -3.35
N GLU A 58 -32.04 -15.70 -2.09
CA GLU A 58 -31.21 -14.62 -1.59
C GLU A 58 -30.08 -15.16 -0.70
N LYS A 59 -28.90 -14.57 -0.83
CA LYS A 59 -27.76 -14.81 0.08
C LYS A 59 -27.00 -13.52 0.34
N ASP A 60 -26.66 -13.32 1.61
CA ASP A 60 -25.91 -12.14 2.04
C ASP A 60 -24.44 -12.47 2.29
N TYR A 61 -23.58 -11.57 1.81
CA TYR A 61 -22.15 -11.56 2.05
C TYR A 61 -21.75 -10.24 2.67
N THR A 62 -21.26 -10.25 3.92
CA THR A 62 -20.84 -9.04 4.61
C THR A 62 -19.33 -8.89 4.53
N PHE A 63 -18.89 -7.79 3.95
CA PHE A 63 -17.49 -7.44 3.82
C PHE A 63 -17.09 -6.41 4.87
N THR A 64 -16.04 -6.73 5.63
CA THR A 64 -15.44 -5.82 6.61
C THR A 64 -14.02 -5.47 6.21
N LEU A 65 -13.72 -4.18 6.13
CA LEU A 65 -12.38 -3.70 5.85
C LEU A 65 -11.58 -3.63 7.15
N SER A 66 -10.39 -4.22 7.15
CA SER A 66 -9.41 -4.10 8.23
C SER A 66 -8.09 -3.58 7.70
N TYR A 67 -7.40 -2.77 8.49
CA TYR A 67 -6.10 -2.26 8.10
C TYR A 67 -4.98 -3.20 8.52
N SER A 68 -3.98 -3.36 7.65
CA SER A 68 -2.85 -4.28 7.84
C SER A 68 -1.94 -3.92 9.02
N GLY A 69 -2.12 -2.75 9.62
CA GLY A 69 -1.24 -2.23 10.66
C GLY A 69 0.15 -1.80 10.15
N LEU A 70 0.32 -1.70 8.83
CA LEU A 70 1.58 -1.27 8.22
C LEU A 70 1.56 0.22 7.89
N PRO A 71 2.70 0.92 8.03
CA PRO A 71 2.85 2.28 7.53
C PRO A 71 2.64 2.36 6.01
N VAL A 72 2.12 3.48 5.54
CA VAL A 72 1.92 3.75 4.10
C VAL A 72 2.89 4.82 3.64
N VAL A 73 3.59 4.56 2.55
CA VAL A 73 4.48 5.53 1.88
C VAL A 73 3.81 6.02 0.61
N ILE A 74 3.47 7.31 0.58
CA ILE A 74 2.87 7.98 -0.58
C ILE A 74 3.95 8.79 -1.28
N ILE A 75 4.10 8.61 -2.58
CA ILE A 75 5.09 9.29 -3.41
C ILE A 75 4.36 10.07 -4.49
N ASN A 76 4.42 11.40 -4.40
CA ASN A 76 3.82 12.31 -5.37
C ASN A 76 4.92 12.96 -6.21
N THR A 77 5.08 12.51 -7.44
CA THR A 77 6.04 13.08 -8.40
C THR A 77 5.49 14.36 -9.01
N PRO A 78 6.34 15.36 -9.34
CA PRO A 78 5.91 16.54 -10.07
C PRO A 78 5.20 16.14 -11.38
N ASN A 79 4.04 16.75 -11.65
CA ASN A 79 3.23 16.48 -12.84
C ASN A 79 2.95 14.98 -13.10
N GLN A 80 2.99 14.14 -12.07
CA GLN A 80 2.78 12.69 -12.15
C GLN A 80 3.74 11.95 -13.11
N VAL A 81 4.93 12.51 -13.33
CA VAL A 81 5.92 11.89 -14.22
C VAL A 81 6.48 10.60 -13.62
N ARG A 82 6.92 9.71 -14.48
CA ARG A 82 7.56 8.45 -14.09
C ARG A 82 8.84 8.71 -13.28
N ILE A 83 9.06 7.90 -12.24
CA ILE A 83 10.33 7.92 -11.51
C ILE A 83 11.44 7.41 -12.45
N PRO A 84 12.53 8.17 -12.62
CA PRO A 84 13.57 7.81 -13.55
C PRO A 84 14.42 6.62 -13.10
N SER A 85 15.03 5.93 -14.05
CA SER A 85 15.98 4.87 -13.83
C SER A 85 17.22 5.37 -13.06
N LYS A 86 17.94 4.46 -12.41
CA LYS A 86 19.21 4.78 -11.72
C LYS A 86 20.29 5.38 -12.60
N PHE A 87 20.19 5.22 -13.92
CA PHE A 87 21.12 5.77 -14.91
C PHE A 87 20.74 7.17 -15.41
N GLU A 88 19.54 7.61 -15.07
CA GLU A 88 19.00 8.92 -15.40
C GLU A 88 19.25 9.93 -14.26
N HIS A 89 18.87 11.16 -14.48
CA HIS A 89 18.96 12.21 -13.47
C HIS A 89 17.99 11.94 -12.32
N TRP A 90 18.31 12.45 -11.14
CA TRP A 90 17.41 12.44 -10.00
C TRP A 90 16.17 13.28 -10.30
N LEU A 91 14.98 12.72 -10.07
CA LEU A 91 13.74 13.48 -10.09
C LEU A 91 13.65 14.29 -8.79
N LYS A 92 13.84 15.59 -8.90
CA LYS A 92 13.75 16.54 -7.78
C LYS A 92 12.30 16.99 -7.57
N GLY A 93 12.00 17.57 -6.39
CA GLY A 93 10.69 18.12 -6.06
C GLY A 93 9.59 17.06 -5.89
N THR A 94 9.95 15.80 -5.73
CA THR A 94 9.00 14.75 -5.35
C THR A 94 8.61 14.94 -3.89
N VAL A 95 7.33 14.90 -3.58
CA VAL A 95 6.82 14.93 -2.21
C VAL A 95 6.63 13.50 -1.73
N ILE A 96 7.23 13.19 -0.57
CA ILE A 96 7.00 11.92 0.12
C ILE A 96 6.22 12.18 1.40
N THR A 97 5.16 11.40 1.62
CA THR A 97 4.38 11.39 2.84
C THR A 97 4.36 9.98 3.42
N ILE A 98 4.64 9.87 4.69
CA ILE A 98 4.62 8.60 5.41
C ILE A 98 3.52 8.69 6.46
N LEU A 99 2.58 7.76 6.37
CA LEU A 99 1.49 7.61 7.33
C LEU A 99 1.81 6.44 8.27
N ASN A 100 1.52 6.63 9.55
CA ASN A 100 1.45 5.54 10.51
C ASN A 100 0.32 4.56 10.15
N SER A 101 0.29 3.42 10.81
CA SER A 101 -0.75 2.40 10.63
C SER A 101 -2.17 2.87 10.95
N ASP A 102 -2.31 3.93 11.74
CA ASP A 102 -3.57 4.58 12.10
C ASP A 102 -3.97 5.72 11.15
N GLY A 103 -3.14 5.98 10.12
CA GLY A 103 -3.36 7.04 9.12
C GLY A 103 -2.86 8.42 9.53
N THR A 104 -2.32 8.59 10.74
CA THR A 104 -1.68 9.85 11.13
C THR A 104 -0.40 10.08 10.34
N THR A 105 -0.12 11.34 9.99
CA THR A 105 1.10 11.69 9.25
C THR A 105 2.30 11.63 10.20
N GLN A 106 3.22 10.72 9.90
CA GLN A 106 4.50 10.60 10.60
C GLN A 106 5.55 11.54 10.02
N TYR A 107 5.59 11.66 8.70
CA TYR A 107 6.53 12.52 7.98
C TYR A 107 5.93 13.00 6.67
N THR A 108 6.21 14.25 6.31
CA THR A 108 6.05 14.75 4.95
C THR A 108 7.21 15.68 4.60
N GLY A 109 7.69 15.61 3.36
CA GLY A 109 8.79 16.44 2.92
C GLY A 109 9.14 16.24 1.45
N THR A 110 10.02 17.09 0.94
CA THR A 110 10.51 16.99 -0.43
C THR A 110 11.76 16.12 -0.52
N THR A 111 11.89 15.45 -1.64
CA THR A 111 12.99 14.52 -1.92
C THR A 111 13.36 14.53 -3.39
N SER A 112 14.59 14.13 -3.66
CA SER A 112 14.98 13.64 -4.97
C SER A 112 14.88 12.12 -4.97
N ILE A 113 14.28 11.54 -6.01
CA ILE A 113 14.02 10.09 -6.12
C ILE A 113 14.53 9.53 -7.44
N ARG A 114 14.94 8.28 -7.45
CA ARG A 114 15.19 7.47 -8.64
C ARG A 114 15.12 5.98 -8.34
N GLU A 115 14.96 5.16 -9.36
CA GLU A 115 15.08 3.71 -9.24
C GLU A 115 16.47 3.31 -8.74
N ARG A 116 16.55 2.15 -8.09
CA ARG A 116 17.83 1.54 -7.67
C ARG A 116 17.86 0.04 -7.98
N GLY A 117 18.98 -0.57 -7.68
CA GLY A 117 19.21 -2.01 -7.87
C GLY A 117 19.80 -2.33 -9.24
N ASN A 118 20.20 -3.58 -9.41
CA ASN A 118 20.66 -4.15 -10.69
C ASN A 118 19.52 -4.96 -11.32
N SER A 119 19.42 -6.24 -11.01
CA SER A 119 18.33 -7.11 -11.47
C SER A 119 16.96 -6.73 -10.86
N THR A 120 16.95 -6.29 -9.60
CA THR A 120 15.70 -5.99 -8.87
C THR A 120 14.87 -4.86 -9.49
N ARG A 121 15.47 -3.96 -10.25
CA ARG A 121 14.75 -2.91 -11.00
C ARG A 121 13.96 -3.43 -12.20
N ASN A 122 14.21 -4.64 -12.65
CA ASN A 122 13.51 -5.23 -13.81
C ASN A 122 12.17 -5.87 -13.43
N TYR A 123 11.89 -6.00 -12.13
CA TYR A 123 10.63 -6.54 -11.64
C TYR A 123 9.51 -5.48 -11.61
N PRO A 124 8.23 -5.89 -11.63
CA PRO A 124 7.09 -4.97 -11.60
C PRO A 124 7.12 -4.00 -10.41
N LYS A 125 7.42 -4.49 -9.20
CA LYS A 125 7.62 -3.64 -8.02
C LYS A 125 9.06 -3.15 -7.97
N LYS A 126 9.25 -1.84 -8.12
CA LYS A 126 10.57 -1.22 -8.20
C LYS A 126 11.11 -0.83 -6.82
N PRO A 127 12.40 -1.02 -6.55
CA PRO A 127 13.08 -0.40 -5.41
C PRO A 127 13.50 1.02 -5.75
N TYR A 128 13.48 1.92 -4.75
CA TYR A 128 13.81 3.33 -4.93
C TYR A 128 14.89 3.78 -3.96
N THR A 129 15.67 4.78 -4.37
CA THR A 129 16.55 5.57 -3.50
C THR A 129 15.99 6.97 -3.38
N LEU A 130 15.92 7.47 -2.15
CA LEU A 130 15.49 8.81 -1.81
C LEU A 130 16.69 9.62 -1.31
N LYS A 131 16.70 10.90 -1.63
CA LYS A 131 17.59 11.90 -1.05
C LYS A 131 16.73 13.05 -0.58
N LEU A 132 16.34 13.05 0.69
CA LEU A 132 15.56 14.10 1.30
C LEU A 132 16.31 15.45 1.22
N ASP A 133 15.58 16.53 1.18
CA ASP A 133 16.19 17.86 1.20
C ASP A 133 16.79 18.17 2.57
N GLU A 134 16.22 17.59 3.63
CA GLU A 134 16.70 17.68 5.01
C GLU A 134 16.81 16.31 5.67
N ASN A 135 17.62 16.23 6.75
CA ASN A 135 17.69 15.01 7.55
C ASN A 135 16.39 14.82 8.33
N ALA A 136 15.79 13.65 8.22
CA ALA A 136 14.57 13.29 8.93
C ALA A 136 14.70 11.95 9.63
N GLU A 137 14.02 11.84 10.77
CA GLU A 137 13.73 10.57 11.42
C GLU A 137 12.49 9.96 10.77
N ILE A 138 12.59 8.72 10.32
CA ILE A 138 11.49 8.03 9.65
C ILE A 138 11.25 6.70 10.36
N LEU A 139 10.01 6.48 10.82
CA LEU A 139 9.56 5.24 11.47
C LEU A 139 10.48 4.80 12.62
N GLY A 140 10.92 5.74 13.45
CA GLY A 140 11.79 5.48 14.60
C GLY A 140 13.24 5.14 14.25
N MET A 141 13.64 5.32 12.98
CA MET A 141 15.04 5.16 12.56
C MET A 141 15.81 6.49 12.70
N PRO A 142 17.12 6.46 12.98
CA PRO A 142 17.91 7.67 13.17
C PRO A 142 17.79 8.66 12.02
N LYS A 143 17.89 9.96 12.34
CA LYS A 143 17.84 11.04 11.34
C LYS A 143 18.88 10.86 10.25
N HIS A 144 18.40 10.76 9.01
CA HIS A 144 19.28 10.65 7.85
C HIS A 144 18.66 11.31 6.62
N LYS A 145 19.51 11.66 5.66
CA LYS A 145 19.10 12.30 4.40
C LYS A 145 18.83 11.27 3.29
N ARG A 146 19.52 10.13 3.33
CA ARG A 146 19.41 9.09 2.30
C ARG A 146 18.62 7.89 2.81
N TRP A 147 17.59 7.53 2.07
CA TRP A 147 16.71 6.42 2.39
C TRP A 147 16.56 5.46 1.22
N VAL A 148 16.20 4.26 1.52
CA VAL A 148 15.99 3.21 0.53
C VAL A 148 14.65 2.53 0.77
N LEU A 149 13.85 2.46 -0.29
CA LEU A 149 12.65 1.66 -0.32
C LEU A 149 12.97 0.35 -1.05
N LEU A 150 13.02 -0.75 -0.30
CA LEU A 150 13.23 -2.08 -0.85
C LEU A 150 11.92 -2.65 -1.38
N ALA A 151 11.95 -3.23 -2.58
CA ALA A 151 10.76 -3.80 -3.18
C ALA A 151 10.42 -5.20 -2.63
N ASN A 152 11.42 -5.99 -2.25
CA ASN A 152 11.31 -7.38 -1.81
C ASN A 152 10.48 -8.28 -2.75
N TRP A 153 10.43 -7.97 -4.05
CA TRP A 153 9.56 -8.64 -5.02
C TRP A 153 9.78 -10.15 -5.08
N MET A 154 11.05 -10.60 -4.99
CA MET A 154 11.40 -12.02 -5.05
C MET A 154 11.16 -12.75 -3.73
N ASP A 155 10.95 -12.04 -2.65
CA ASP A 155 10.64 -12.59 -1.34
C ASP A 155 9.14 -12.46 -1.07
N ARG A 156 8.38 -13.49 -1.40
CA ARG A 156 6.92 -13.51 -1.19
C ARG A 156 6.50 -13.34 0.26
N THR A 157 7.38 -13.70 1.21
CA THR A 157 7.13 -13.52 2.64
C THR A 157 7.43 -12.09 3.11
N MET A 158 8.23 -11.33 2.33
CA MET A 158 8.78 -10.01 2.69
C MET A 158 9.57 -9.98 4.01
N MET A 159 9.94 -11.14 4.54
CA MET A 159 10.53 -11.31 5.87
C MET A 159 12.05 -11.49 5.85
N ARG A 160 12.65 -11.96 4.75
CA ARG A 160 14.07 -12.33 4.71
C ARG A 160 14.99 -11.19 5.13
N ASN A 161 14.83 -10.01 4.54
CA ASN A 161 15.62 -8.83 4.91
C ASN A 161 15.37 -8.43 6.37
N ARG A 162 14.11 -8.44 6.82
CA ARG A 162 13.77 -8.10 8.20
C ARG A 162 14.43 -9.05 9.21
N VAL A 163 14.40 -10.35 8.94
CA VAL A 163 15.07 -11.35 9.79
C VAL A 163 16.58 -11.14 9.80
N ALA A 164 17.20 -10.94 8.63
CA ALA A 164 18.64 -10.69 8.52
C ALA A 164 19.07 -9.44 9.31
N PHE A 165 18.32 -8.33 9.17
CA PHE A 165 18.60 -7.11 9.93
C PHE A 165 18.39 -7.30 11.45
N LYS A 166 17.37 -8.07 11.84
CA LYS A 166 17.14 -8.37 13.26
C LYS A 166 18.26 -9.22 13.86
N ILE A 167 18.72 -10.23 13.13
CA ILE A 167 19.87 -11.03 13.55
C ILE A 167 21.12 -10.14 13.66
N SER A 168 21.41 -9.34 12.63
CA SER A 168 22.55 -8.42 12.64
C SER A 168 22.51 -7.46 13.83
N GLN A 169 21.34 -6.93 14.15
CA GLN A 169 21.15 -6.07 15.32
C GLN A 169 21.49 -6.78 16.64
N SER A 170 21.17 -8.08 16.74
CA SER A 170 21.43 -8.87 17.97
C SER A 170 22.89 -9.25 18.17
N THR A 171 23.73 -9.13 17.16
CA THR A 171 25.17 -9.47 17.23
C THR A 171 26.03 -8.37 17.88
N GLY A 172 25.49 -7.18 18.10
CA GLY A 172 26.23 -6.02 18.61
C GLY A 172 27.24 -5.43 17.62
N LEU A 173 27.27 -5.89 16.38
CA LEU A 173 28.09 -5.34 15.29
C LEU A 173 27.39 -4.14 14.63
N ASP A 174 28.15 -3.33 13.90
CA ASP A 174 27.58 -2.28 13.05
C ASP A 174 26.62 -2.90 12.05
N TRP A 175 25.42 -2.38 11.97
CA TRP A 175 24.34 -2.92 11.14
C TRP A 175 23.58 -1.82 10.42
N THR A 176 23.01 -2.19 9.30
CA THR A 176 22.13 -1.29 8.53
C THR A 176 20.77 -1.18 9.20
N PRO A 177 20.27 0.01 9.52
CA PRO A 177 18.89 0.20 9.96
C PRO A 177 17.91 -0.37 8.93
N ARG A 178 16.84 -0.92 9.42
CA ARG A 178 15.76 -1.57 8.63
C ARG A 178 14.98 -0.59 7.76
#